data_cef575b3b54c4d041e2eeb7d86d05c09
#
_entry.id   cef575b3b54c4d041e2eeb7d86d05c09
#
_cell.length_a   1.000
_cell.length_b   1.000
_cell.length_c   1.000
_cell.angle_alpha   90.00
_cell.angle_beta   90.00
_cell.angle_gamma   90.00
#
_symmetry.space_group_name_H-M   'P 1'
#
loop_
_entity.id
_entity.type
_entity.pdbx_description
1 polymer ?
#
loop_
_entity_poly.entity_id
_entity_poly.type
_entity_poly.pdbx_seq_one_letter_code
_entity_poly.pdbx_strand_id
1 'polypeptide(L)'
;MDFALDGVKWWSILILEGYSRTILAGAMAPTEATWAALMVLYTACLRYGAPTCLVSDSGGAYTSDAFEAVCGRLEIDHKTIVSTQGESYLNWIETHFNIQRRLYDYQLALARTPSDLEQRHQAFIQLYNTTAHQGLLSDQRLPPIPVEILGAAQGRRYPQEVLAEKFAHALFPRTTNRYGCVTLHSYHFYIEAGIPKSQVLLWVYGEQLRAVLDNVVLAEYCCRYDGQTRKVTDIHAGTFYATRFSSPQEALIPLNPQEALVLYRPRAPRRRALQRMPRQQLVLFELVSTG
;
A
#
# COMPACT_ATOMS: atom_id res chain seq x y z
N MET A 1 -6.08 -1.73 16.54
CA MET A 1 -6.55 -3.08 16.78
C MET A 1 -5.53 -4.04 16.21
N ASP A 2 -5.14 -5.05 16.97
CA ASP A 2 -3.99 -5.88 16.68
C ASP A 2 -4.37 -7.37 16.64
N PHE A 3 -3.82 -8.06 15.65
CA PHE A 3 -3.87 -9.50 15.51
C PHE A 3 -2.45 -10.04 15.55
N ALA A 4 -2.27 -11.24 16.07
CA ALA A 4 -1.00 -11.95 15.97
C ALA A 4 -1.15 -13.09 14.96
N LEU A 5 -0.32 -13.06 13.93
CA LEU A 5 -0.19 -14.13 12.95
C LEU A 5 1.30 -14.52 12.91
N ASP A 6 1.61 -15.78 13.19
CA ASP A 6 2.99 -16.31 13.28
C ASP A 6 3.91 -15.47 14.19
N GLY A 7 3.35 -14.96 15.31
CA GLY A 7 4.07 -14.10 16.25
C GLY A 7 4.27 -12.64 15.80
N VAL A 8 3.83 -12.28 14.60
CA VAL A 8 3.83 -10.90 14.10
C VAL A 8 2.50 -10.25 14.41
N LYS A 9 2.55 -9.08 15.02
CA LYS A 9 1.37 -8.27 15.30
C LYS A 9 0.91 -7.55 14.04
N TRP A 10 -0.40 -7.61 13.74
CA TRP A 10 -1.01 -6.94 12.60
C TRP A 10 -2.01 -5.89 13.06
N TRP A 11 -2.08 -4.81 12.33
CA TRP A 11 -2.90 -3.64 12.62
C TRP A 11 -3.96 -3.44 11.54
N SER A 12 -5.20 -3.20 11.93
CA SER A 12 -6.25 -2.77 11.01
C SER A 12 -6.21 -1.25 10.89
N ILE A 13 -6.03 -0.76 9.68
CA ILE A 13 -6.06 0.67 9.33
C ILE A 13 -7.27 0.89 8.45
N LEU A 14 -8.13 1.83 8.82
CA LEU A 14 -9.40 2.11 8.15
C LEU A 14 -9.58 3.61 7.95
N ILE A 15 -10.23 3.98 6.84
CA ILE A 15 -10.77 5.33 6.64
C ILE A 15 -12.28 5.23 6.55
N LEU A 16 -12.96 5.93 7.44
CA LEU A 16 -14.40 5.96 7.58
C LEU A 16 -14.93 7.32 7.13
N GLU A 17 -16.03 7.33 6.35
CA GLU A 17 -16.76 8.55 6.05
C GLU A 17 -17.68 8.90 7.24
N GLY A 18 -17.62 10.16 7.69
CA GLY A 18 -18.19 10.54 8.99
C GLY A 18 -19.71 10.54 9.05
N TYR A 19 -20.40 10.83 7.96
CA TYR A 19 -21.87 10.92 7.92
C TYR A 19 -22.51 9.55 7.66
N SER A 20 -22.12 8.89 6.59
CA SER A 20 -22.66 7.57 6.19
C SER A 20 -22.11 6.42 6.99
N ARG A 21 -20.99 6.62 7.68
CA ARG A 21 -20.23 5.57 8.36
C ARG A 21 -19.64 4.51 7.42
N THR A 22 -19.57 4.80 6.13
CA THR A 22 -18.99 3.88 5.15
C THR A 22 -17.48 3.78 5.34
N ILE A 23 -16.95 2.56 5.38
CA ILE A 23 -15.51 2.34 5.28
C ILE A 23 -15.10 2.55 3.82
N LEU A 24 -14.39 3.63 3.55
CA LEU A 24 -13.94 3.99 2.20
C LEU A 24 -12.76 3.15 1.74
N ALA A 25 -11.85 2.85 2.65
CA ALA A 25 -10.70 1.99 2.41
C ALA A 25 -10.18 1.40 3.72
N GLY A 26 -9.51 0.26 3.63
CA GLY A 26 -8.83 -0.36 4.76
C GLY A 26 -7.82 -1.38 4.32
N ALA A 27 -6.84 -1.64 5.19
CA ALA A 27 -5.82 -2.66 5.00
C ALA A 27 -5.36 -3.22 6.35
N MET A 28 -4.84 -4.45 6.31
CA MET A 28 -4.06 -5.02 7.41
C MET A 28 -2.58 -4.73 7.18
N ALA A 29 -1.89 -4.29 8.20
CA ALA A 29 -0.46 -4.00 8.13
C ALA A 29 0.30 -4.59 9.32
N PRO A 30 1.53 -5.10 9.12
CA PRO A 30 2.35 -5.65 10.20
C PRO A 30 2.98 -4.58 11.09
N THR A 31 2.79 -3.32 10.75
CA THR A 31 3.29 -2.17 11.51
C THR A 31 2.31 -1.01 11.43
N GLU A 32 2.24 -0.19 12.47
CA GLU A 32 1.56 1.13 12.44
C GLU A 32 2.41 2.17 11.69
N ALA A 33 2.91 1.82 10.52
CA ALA A 33 3.79 2.72 9.78
C ALA A 33 3.00 3.76 8.99
N THR A 34 3.55 4.96 8.89
CA THR A 34 3.05 6.06 8.05
C THR A 34 2.72 5.60 6.62
N TRP A 35 3.55 4.73 6.07
CA TRP A 35 3.33 4.14 4.75
C TRP A 35 1.97 3.44 4.64
N ALA A 36 1.61 2.60 5.60
CA ALA A 36 0.34 1.87 5.56
C ALA A 36 -0.86 2.82 5.63
N ALA A 37 -0.78 3.86 6.47
CA ALA A 37 -1.79 4.93 6.53
C ALA A 37 -1.90 5.69 5.20
N LEU A 38 -0.77 6.03 4.58
CA LEU A 38 -0.75 6.70 3.27
C LEU A 38 -1.32 5.82 2.16
N MET A 39 -1.06 4.53 2.16
CA MET A 39 -1.61 3.60 1.17
C MET A 39 -3.14 3.51 1.29
N VAL A 40 -3.67 3.44 2.50
CA VAL A 40 -5.13 3.42 2.74
C VAL A 40 -5.75 4.76 2.32
N LEU A 41 -5.12 5.89 2.65
CA LEU A 41 -5.57 7.22 2.23
C LEU A 41 -5.56 7.37 0.70
N TYR A 42 -4.50 6.90 0.03
CA TYR A 42 -4.43 6.89 -1.43
C TYR A 42 -5.59 6.11 -2.05
N THR A 43 -5.86 4.91 -1.53
CA THR A 43 -6.96 4.06 -2.02
C THR A 43 -8.32 4.73 -1.84
N ALA A 44 -8.54 5.38 -0.69
CA ALA A 44 -9.76 6.15 -0.44
C ALA A 44 -9.88 7.32 -1.42
N CYS A 45 -8.81 8.11 -1.60
CA CYS A 45 -8.79 9.24 -2.53
C CYS A 45 -8.97 8.82 -3.99
N LEU A 46 -8.41 7.68 -4.40
CA LEU A 46 -8.56 7.14 -5.75
C LEU A 46 -10.02 6.77 -6.05
N ARG A 47 -10.70 6.16 -5.09
CA ARG A 47 -12.09 5.69 -5.25
C ARG A 47 -13.11 6.80 -5.08
N TYR A 48 -12.95 7.62 -4.05
CA TYR A 48 -13.97 8.59 -3.61
C TYR A 48 -13.54 10.05 -3.72
N GLY A 49 -12.28 10.34 -4.09
CA GLY A 49 -11.72 11.70 -4.09
C GLY A 49 -11.15 12.09 -2.72
N ALA A 50 -10.33 13.15 -2.70
CA ALA A 50 -9.72 13.66 -1.48
C ALA A 50 -10.79 14.39 -0.63
N PRO A 51 -10.88 14.10 0.68
CA PRO A 51 -11.81 14.79 1.57
C PRO A 51 -11.37 16.24 1.80
N THR A 52 -12.27 17.09 2.26
CA THR A 52 -11.92 18.45 2.75
C THR A 52 -11.29 18.41 4.13
N CYS A 53 -11.72 17.48 4.97
CA CYS A 53 -11.22 17.30 6.32
C CYS A 53 -10.94 15.82 6.61
N LEU A 54 -9.85 15.55 7.29
CA LEU A 54 -9.48 14.24 7.80
C LEU A 54 -9.22 14.36 9.30
N VAL A 55 -9.79 13.46 10.07
CA VAL A 55 -9.61 13.41 11.52
C VAL A 55 -8.91 12.13 11.89
N SER A 56 -7.85 12.18 12.67
CA SER A 56 -7.14 11.02 13.20
C SER A 56 -6.86 11.15 14.70
N ASP A 57 -6.43 10.07 15.31
CA ASP A 57 -5.76 10.12 16.62
C ASP A 57 -4.35 10.71 16.50
N SER A 58 -3.67 10.85 17.63
CA SER A 58 -2.28 11.33 17.69
C SER A 58 -1.22 10.24 17.48
N GLY A 59 -1.59 9.15 16.82
CA GLY A 59 -0.66 8.07 16.49
C GLY A 59 0.50 8.55 15.60
N GLY A 60 1.70 8.03 15.82
CA GLY A 60 2.90 8.47 15.12
C GLY A 60 2.84 8.33 13.59
N ALA A 61 2.01 7.43 13.09
CA ALA A 61 1.77 7.29 11.66
C ALA A 61 1.11 8.52 11.04
N TYR A 62 0.16 9.12 11.75
CA TYR A 62 -0.63 10.26 11.29
C TYR A 62 0.01 11.62 11.59
N THR A 63 0.82 11.70 12.65
CA THR A 63 1.53 12.94 13.05
C THR A 63 2.91 13.07 12.39
N SER A 64 3.28 12.16 11.48
CA SER A 64 4.55 12.21 10.76
C SER A 64 4.56 13.34 9.73
N ASP A 65 5.71 14.00 9.56
CA ASP A 65 5.92 15.03 8.53
C ASP A 65 5.48 14.57 7.14
N ALA A 66 5.63 13.31 6.87
CA ALA A 66 5.28 12.69 5.62
C ALA A 66 3.76 12.65 5.38
N PHE A 67 3.00 12.26 6.40
CA PHE A 67 1.54 12.22 6.33
C PHE A 67 0.97 13.64 6.20
N GLU A 68 1.45 14.56 7.01
CA GLU A 68 1.07 15.97 6.96
C GLU A 68 1.41 16.63 5.62
N ALA A 69 2.59 16.32 5.05
CA ALA A 69 2.96 16.83 3.74
C ALA A 69 2.04 16.31 2.61
N VAL A 70 1.54 15.08 2.71
CA VAL A 70 0.56 14.53 1.76
C VAL A 70 -0.78 15.23 1.94
N CYS A 71 -1.27 15.39 3.18
CA CYS A 71 -2.49 16.11 3.47
C CYS A 71 -2.43 17.55 2.93
N GLY A 72 -1.31 18.25 3.16
CA GLY A 72 -1.10 19.60 2.64
C GLY A 72 -1.13 19.67 1.11
N ARG A 73 -0.47 18.72 0.41
CA ARG A 73 -0.50 18.66 -1.07
C ARG A 73 -1.88 18.33 -1.64
N LEU A 74 -2.70 17.58 -0.88
CA LEU A 74 -4.08 17.27 -1.22
C LEU A 74 -5.07 18.35 -0.80
N GLU A 75 -4.59 19.38 -0.09
CA GLU A 75 -5.43 20.44 0.51
C GLU A 75 -6.49 19.86 1.47
N ILE A 76 -6.10 18.85 2.24
CA ILE A 76 -6.91 18.24 3.28
C ILE A 76 -6.61 18.94 4.60
N ASP A 77 -7.65 19.45 5.26
CA ASP A 77 -7.56 19.95 6.63
C ASP A 77 -7.43 18.75 7.59
N HIS A 78 -6.19 18.41 7.96
CA HIS A 78 -5.94 17.29 8.87
C HIS A 78 -6.02 17.75 10.32
N LYS A 79 -6.89 17.11 11.08
CA LYS A 79 -7.11 17.40 12.52
C LYS A 79 -6.74 16.19 13.35
N THR A 80 -5.76 16.37 14.20
CA THR A 80 -5.38 15.36 15.20
C THR A 80 -6.17 15.59 16.48
N ILE A 81 -6.89 14.59 16.95
CA ILE A 81 -7.64 14.66 18.20
C ILE A 81 -6.74 14.20 19.34
N VAL A 82 -6.48 15.10 20.26
CA VAL A 82 -5.90 14.77 21.56
C VAL A 82 -7.06 14.37 22.48
N SER A 83 -6.91 13.27 23.21
CA SER A 83 -7.96 12.56 23.98
C SER A 83 -8.83 13.39 24.92
N THR A 84 -8.54 14.66 25.11
CA THR A 84 -9.26 15.55 26.03
C THR A 84 -10.25 16.51 25.35
N GLN A 85 -10.27 16.63 24.01
CA GLN A 85 -11.07 17.66 23.31
C GLN A 85 -12.01 17.14 22.21
N GLY A 86 -11.98 15.85 21.88
CA GLY A 86 -12.70 15.33 20.72
C GLY A 86 -13.50 14.06 20.99
N GLU A 87 -14.11 13.92 22.17
CA GLU A 87 -14.79 12.70 22.61
C GLU A 87 -15.82 12.15 21.59
N SER A 88 -16.53 13.00 20.85
CA SER A 88 -17.56 12.54 19.91
C SER A 88 -16.98 11.80 18.69
N TYR A 89 -15.86 12.23 18.12
CA TYR A 89 -15.24 11.57 16.97
C TYR A 89 -14.50 10.30 17.36
N LEU A 90 -13.82 10.29 18.51
CA LEU A 90 -13.19 9.11 19.06
C LEU A 90 -14.22 8.01 19.36
N ASN A 91 -15.37 8.37 19.91
CA ASN A 91 -16.47 7.45 20.15
C ASN A 91 -16.97 6.76 18.88
N TRP A 92 -16.96 7.42 17.73
CA TRP A 92 -17.35 6.80 16.47
C TRP A 92 -16.34 5.76 15.98
N ILE A 93 -15.05 6.09 16.06
CA ILE A 93 -13.96 5.18 15.70
C ILE A 93 -13.93 3.98 16.65
N GLU A 94 -14.06 4.23 17.97
CA GLU A 94 -14.14 3.17 18.96
C GLU A 94 -15.37 2.28 18.77
N THR A 95 -16.53 2.88 18.48
CA THR A 95 -17.76 2.13 18.20
C THR A 95 -17.56 1.22 17.00
N HIS A 96 -16.91 1.73 15.95
CA HIS A 96 -16.61 0.95 14.76
C HIS A 96 -15.70 -0.24 15.07
N PHE A 97 -14.60 -0.03 15.79
CA PHE A 97 -13.72 -1.12 16.22
C PHE A 97 -14.41 -2.11 17.18
N ASN A 98 -15.35 -1.65 18.00
CA ASN A 98 -16.16 -2.53 18.84
C ASN A 98 -17.11 -3.40 18.01
N ILE A 99 -17.68 -2.87 16.92
CA ILE A 99 -18.49 -3.65 15.96
C ILE A 99 -17.61 -4.70 15.30
N GLN A 100 -16.43 -4.34 14.81
CA GLN A 100 -15.49 -5.27 14.23
C GLN A 100 -15.11 -6.39 15.21
N ARG A 101 -14.76 -6.06 16.46
CA ARG A 101 -14.43 -7.04 17.50
C ARG A 101 -15.55 -8.03 17.72
N ARG A 102 -16.78 -7.57 17.83
CA ARG A 102 -17.93 -8.44 18.14
C ARG A 102 -18.34 -9.31 16.96
N LEU A 103 -18.27 -8.79 15.75
CA LEU A 103 -18.83 -9.46 14.57
C LEU A 103 -17.80 -10.23 13.76
N TYR A 104 -16.54 -9.85 13.80
CA TYR A 104 -15.60 -10.35 12.80
C TYR A 104 -14.21 -10.76 13.30
N ASP A 105 -13.79 -10.35 14.50
CA ASP A 105 -12.45 -10.69 15.01
C ASP A 105 -12.18 -12.19 15.04
N TYR A 106 -13.19 -13.00 15.34
CA TYR A 106 -13.06 -14.45 15.32
C TYR A 106 -12.75 -14.98 13.91
N GLN A 107 -13.25 -14.34 12.86
CA GLN A 107 -12.94 -14.70 11.49
C GLN A 107 -11.51 -14.29 11.11
N LEU A 108 -11.06 -13.12 11.56
CA LEU A 108 -9.68 -12.66 11.36
C LEU A 108 -8.70 -13.56 12.10
N ALA A 109 -9.05 -14.02 13.31
CA ALA A 109 -8.22 -14.94 14.09
C ALA A 109 -8.06 -16.33 13.46
N LEU A 110 -8.92 -16.73 12.52
CA LEU A 110 -8.79 -17.96 11.73
C LEU A 110 -7.81 -17.83 10.56
N ALA A 111 -7.29 -16.65 10.29
CA ALA A 111 -6.34 -16.45 9.20
C ALA A 111 -5.05 -17.25 9.44
N ARG A 112 -4.59 -17.92 8.40
CA ARG A 112 -3.36 -18.73 8.44
C ARG A 112 -2.19 -18.08 7.70
N THR A 113 -2.48 -17.10 6.85
CA THR A 113 -1.49 -16.38 6.08
C THR A 113 -1.84 -14.88 6.05
N PRO A 114 -0.87 -13.99 5.82
CA PRO A 114 -1.15 -12.57 5.61
C PRO A 114 -2.20 -12.30 4.53
N SER A 115 -2.19 -13.08 3.47
CA SER A 115 -3.16 -12.98 2.37
C SER A 115 -4.58 -13.37 2.81
N ASP A 116 -4.72 -14.45 3.60
CA ASP A 116 -6.01 -14.86 4.15
C ASP A 116 -6.54 -13.81 5.13
N LEU A 117 -5.65 -13.24 5.96
CA LEU A 117 -6.00 -12.15 6.87
C LEU A 117 -6.53 -10.92 6.10
N GLU A 118 -5.86 -10.53 5.04
CA GLU A 118 -6.28 -9.42 4.17
C GLU A 118 -7.64 -9.71 3.51
N GLN A 119 -7.82 -10.90 2.93
CA GLN A 119 -9.08 -11.27 2.28
C GLN A 119 -10.25 -11.22 3.26
N ARG A 120 -10.06 -11.74 4.48
CA ARG A 120 -11.06 -11.68 5.53
C ARG A 120 -11.37 -10.24 5.94
N HIS A 121 -10.35 -9.40 6.05
CA HIS A 121 -10.53 -7.99 6.37
C HIS A 121 -11.32 -7.26 5.27
N GLN A 122 -11.03 -7.50 4.01
CA GLN A 122 -11.83 -6.95 2.90
C GLN A 122 -13.28 -7.48 2.90
N ALA A 123 -13.48 -8.75 3.22
CA ALA A 123 -14.83 -9.31 3.38
C ALA A 123 -15.59 -8.67 4.55
N PHE A 124 -14.91 -8.35 5.65
CA PHE A 124 -15.49 -7.56 6.75
C PHE A 124 -15.92 -6.17 6.28
N ILE A 125 -15.05 -5.45 5.56
CA ILE A 125 -15.36 -4.10 5.05
C ILE A 125 -16.61 -4.16 4.15
N GLN A 126 -16.70 -5.14 3.28
CA GLN A 126 -17.85 -5.32 2.41
C GLN A 126 -19.12 -5.62 3.22
N LEU A 127 -19.05 -6.57 4.16
CA LEU A 127 -20.16 -6.93 5.02
C LEU A 127 -20.65 -5.72 5.83
N TYR A 128 -19.73 -4.98 6.45
CA TYR A 128 -20.05 -3.78 7.22
C TYR A 128 -20.76 -2.73 6.37
N ASN A 129 -20.23 -2.42 5.19
CA ASN A 129 -20.77 -1.39 4.32
C ASN A 129 -22.18 -1.72 3.76
N THR A 130 -22.53 -3.01 3.67
CA THR A 130 -23.80 -3.48 3.11
C THR A 130 -24.81 -3.95 4.17
N THR A 131 -24.45 -3.89 5.46
CA THR A 131 -25.34 -4.27 6.55
C THR A 131 -25.99 -3.03 7.15
N ALA A 132 -27.28 -3.15 7.53
CA ALA A 132 -27.98 -2.09 8.23
C ALA A 132 -27.43 -1.84 9.64
N HIS A 133 -27.21 -0.59 9.99
CA HIS A 133 -26.71 -0.18 11.31
C HIS A 133 -27.73 0.65 12.06
N GLN A 134 -28.05 0.25 13.30
CA GLN A 134 -29.04 0.94 14.14
C GLN A 134 -28.68 2.41 14.39
N GLY A 135 -27.37 2.75 14.48
CA GLY A 135 -26.91 4.12 14.66
C GLY A 135 -27.17 5.05 13.47
N LEU A 136 -27.65 4.53 12.33
CA LEU A 136 -28.03 5.28 11.12
C LEU A 136 -29.54 5.42 10.94
N LEU A 137 -30.33 4.95 11.88
CA LEU A 137 -31.81 4.96 11.83
C LEU A 137 -32.45 6.36 11.94
N SER A 138 -31.66 7.41 12.18
CA SER A 138 -32.18 8.76 12.34
C SER A 138 -32.75 9.39 11.06
N ASP A 139 -32.35 8.91 9.88
CA ASP A 139 -32.93 9.33 8.62
C ASP A 139 -33.91 8.27 8.09
N GLN A 140 -35.20 8.49 8.35
CA GLN A 140 -36.29 7.57 7.99
C GLN A 140 -36.50 7.40 6.46
N ARG A 141 -35.76 8.13 5.62
CA ARG A 141 -35.93 8.12 4.16
C ARG A 141 -35.06 7.14 3.45
N LEU A 142 -33.99 6.67 4.08
CA LEU A 142 -33.01 5.76 3.48
C LEU A 142 -32.88 4.49 4.32
N PRO A 143 -32.61 3.33 3.71
CA PRO A 143 -32.15 2.17 4.44
C PRO A 143 -30.93 2.55 5.28
N PRO A 144 -30.83 2.11 6.55
CA PRO A 144 -29.68 2.45 7.42
C PRO A 144 -28.43 1.64 7.03
N ILE A 145 -28.11 1.61 5.75
CA ILE A 145 -26.99 0.88 5.16
C ILE A 145 -25.94 1.91 4.74
N PRO A 146 -24.70 1.81 5.23
CA PRO A 146 -23.66 2.80 4.98
C PRO A 146 -23.49 3.18 3.52
N VAL A 147 -23.35 2.19 2.63
CA VAL A 147 -23.12 2.43 1.20
C VAL A 147 -24.29 3.13 0.51
N GLU A 148 -25.53 2.87 0.95
CA GLU A 148 -26.74 3.52 0.41
C GLU A 148 -26.80 4.99 0.84
N ILE A 149 -26.41 5.27 2.08
CA ILE A 149 -26.34 6.65 2.61
C ILE A 149 -25.22 7.42 1.95
N LEU A 150 -24.05 6.80 1.72
CA LEU A 150 -22.95 7.43 0.99
C LEU A 150 -23.37 7.86 -0.41
N GLY A 151 -24.11 7.00 -1.10
CA GLY A 151 -24.63 7.25 -2.45
C GLY A 151 -23.54 7.74 -3.41
N ALA A 152 -23.78 8.89 -4.05
CA ALA A 152 -22.86 9.51 -4.99
C ALA A 152 -21.90 10.54 -4.35
N ALA A 153 -21.81 10.61 -3.02
CA ALA A 153 -20.95 11.57 -2.33
C ALA A 153 -19.48 11.34 -2.71
N GLN A 154 -18.80 12.41 -3.07
CA GLN A 154 -17.40 12.38 -3.50
C GLN A 154 -16.65 13.61 -3.02
N GLY A 155 -15.36 13.40 -2.70
CA GLY A 155 -14.40 14.46 -2.45
C GLY A 155 -13.82 15.05 -3.74
N ARG A 156 -12.76 15.83 -3.61
CA ARG A 156 -12.05 16.46 -4.72
C ARG A 156 -11.35 15.40 -5.59
N ARG A 157 -11.72 15.33 -6.85
CA ARG A 157 -11.14 14.37 -7.79
C ARG A 157 -9.83 14.89 -8.38
N TYR A 158 -8.87 13.99 -8.46
CA TYR A 158 -7.60 14.20 -9.17
C TYR A 158 -7.43 13.11 -10.23
N PRO A 159 -6.84 13.42 -11.41
CA PRO A 159 -6.33 12.37 -12.29
C PRO A 159 -5.37 11.46 -11.52
N GLN A 160 -5.36 10.16 -11.83
CA GLN A 160 -4.58 9.18 -11.08
C GLN A 160 -3.08 9.52 -11.01
N GLU A 161 -2.53 10.05 -12.11
CA GLU A 161 -1.11 10.46 -12.19
C GLU A 161 -0.82 11.63 -11.23
N VAL A 162 -1.70 12.63 -11.21
CA VAL A 162 -1.59 13.78 -10.29
C VAL A 162 -1.75 13.35 -8.85
N LEU A 163 -2.71 12.46 -8.57
CA LEU A 163 -2.89 11.91 -7.23
C LEU A 163 -1.64 11.19 -6.77
N ALA A 164 -1.05 10.37 -7.62
CA ALA A 164 0.18 9.64 -7.33
C ALA A 164 1.35 10.58 -6.99
N GLU A 165 1.52 11.68 -7.73
CA GLU A 165 2.55 12.68 -7.45
C GLU A 165 2.36 13.38 -6.10
N LYS A 166 1.12 13.50 -5.63
CA LYS A 166 0.82 14.08 -4.31
C LYS A 166 1.17 13.13 -3.15
N PHE A 167 1.15 11.82 -3.37
CA PHE A 167 1.41 10.81 -2.32
C PHE A 167 2.85 10.37 -2.22
N ALA A 168 3.58 10.34 -3.33
CA ALA A 168 4.92 9.79 -3.39
C ALA A 168 5.93 10.81 -3.91
N HIS A 169 7.21 10.61 -3.65
CA HIS A 169 8.27 11.33 -4.35
C HIS A 169 8.24 10.95 -5.83
N ALA A 170 7.97 9.68 -6.11
CA ALA A 170 7.72 9.19 -7.45
C ALA A 170 6.90 7.90 -7.43
N LEU A 171 6.06 7.72 -8.44
CA LEU A 171 5.34 6.49 -8.71
C LEU A 171 5.64 6.05 -10.12
N PHE A 172 6.04 4.79 -10.27
CA PHE A 172 6.37 4.21 -11.57
C PHE A 172 5.50 2.96 -11.82
N PRO A 173 4.44 3.04 -12.63
CA PRO A 173 3.76 1.86 -13.12
C PRO A 173 4.72 1.04 -14.00
N ARG A 174 4.84 -0.26 -13.72
CA ARG A 174 5.69 -1.18 -14.48
C ARG A 174 4.97 -2.50 -14.66
N THR A 175 5.28 -3.17 -15.76
CA THR A 175 4.76 -4.51 -16.04
C THR A 175 5.84 -5.55 -15.75
N THR A 176 5.48 -6.57 -14.98
CA THR A 176 6.38 -7.68 -14.69
C THR A 176 6.61 -8.52 -15.95
N ASN A 177 7.81 -9.05 -16.10
CA ASN A 177 8.10 -10.03 -17.13
C ASN A 177 7.58 -11.43 -16.72
N ARG A 178 7.88 -12.46 -17.53
CA ARG A 178 7.46 -13.83 -17.24
C ARG A 178 8.08 -14.44 -15.96
N TYR A 179 9.12 -13.82 -15.44
CA TYR A 179 9.83 -14.23 -14.22
C TYR A 179 9.47 -13.39 -13.00
N GLY A 180 8.47 -12.49 -13.11
CA GLY A 180 8.10 -11.60 -12.03
C GLY A 180 9.07 -10.45 -11.77
N CYS A 181 9.96 -10.13 -12.72
CA CYS A 181 10.89 -9.01 -12.62
C CYS A 181 10.36 -7.78 -13.35
N VAL A 182 10.80 -6.61 -12.90
CA VAL A 182 10.54 -5.31 -13.53
C VAL A 182 11.85 -4.61 -13.89
N THR A 183 11.74 -3.64 -14.80
CA THR A 183 12.84 -2.73 -15.12
C THR A 183 12.45 -1.31 -14.77
N LEU A 184 13.26 -0.66 -13.95
CA LEU A 184 13.13 0.75 -13.61
C LEU A 184 14.47 1.45 -13.87
N HIS A 185 14.47 2.41 -14.79
CA HIS A 185 15.67 3.10 -15.26
C HIS A 185 16.75 2.10 -15.72
N SER A 186 17.88 2.03 -15.01
CA SER A 186 18.98 1.11 -15.32
C SER A 186 18.97 -0.18 -14.49
N TYR A 187 17.95 -0.37 -13.64
CA TYR A 187 17.86 -1.52 -12.74
C TYR A 187 16.83 -2.51 -13.24
N HIS A 188 17.18 -3.78 -13.12
CA HIS A 188 16.28 -4.91 -13.34
C HIS A 188 16.24 -5.73 -12.06
N PHE A 189 15.08 -5.89 -11.47
CA PHE A 189 14.95 -6.53 -10.17
C PHE A 189 13.66 -7.34 -10.06
N TYR A 190 13.70 -8.32 -9.17
CA TYR A 190 12.63 -9.25 -8.93
C TYR A 190 11.53 -8.60 -8.08
N ILE A 191 10.28 -8.95 -8.32
CA ILE A 191 9.13 -8.57 -7.50
C ILE A 191 8.45 -9.82 -6.96
N GLU A 192 7.84 -10.64 -7.87
CA GLU A 192 7.10 -11.84 -7.52
C GLU A 192 6.84 -12.69 -8.76
N ALA A 193 7.21 -13.97 -8.70
CA ALA A 193 7.05 -14.89 -9.85
C ALA A 193 5.58 -15.20 -10.17
N GLY A 194 4.71 -15.15 -9.16
CA GLY A 194 3.29 -15.49 -9.31
C GLY A 194 2.46 -14.48 -10.11
N ILE A 195 3.06 -13.36 -10.54
CA ILE A 195 2.37 -12.28 -11.25
C ILE A 195 2.97 -11.94 -12.62
N PRO A 196 3.11 -12.90 -13.54
CA PRO A 196 3.68 -12.62 -14.85
C PRO A 196 2.78 -11.65 -15.64
N LYS A 197 3.42 -10.69 -16.32
CA LYS A 197 2.75 -9.67 -17.16
C LYS A 197 1.71 -8.82 -16.43
N SER A 198 1.80 -8.72 -15.11
CA SER A 198 0.92 -7.89 -14.30
C SER A 198 1.49 -6.48 -14.15
N GLN A 199 0.62 -5.48 -14.11
CA GLN A 199 1.00 -4.11 -13.85
C GLN A 199 1.15 -3.90 -12.34
N VAL A 200 2.36 -3.57 -11.89
CA VAL A 200 2.68 -3.23 -10.50
C VAL A 200 3.00 -1.76 -10.37
N LEU A 201 2.72 -1.20 -9.22
CA LEU A 201 3.04 0.17 -8.87
C LEU A 201 4.31 0.18 -8.02
N LEU A 202 5.33 0.86 -8.51
CA LEU A 202 6.59 1.05 -7.78
C LEU A 202 6.54 2.42 -7.10
N TRP A 203 6.32 2.42 -5.81
CA TRP A 203 6.28 3.60 -4.96
C TRP A 203 7.66 3.92 -4.43
N VAL A 204 8.14 5.15 -4.69
CA VAL A 204 9.37 5.66 -4.10
C VAL A 204 9.02 6.68 -3.03
N TYR A 205 9.42 6.39 -1.80
CA TYR A 205 9.19 7.23 -0.65
C TYR A 205 10.44 7.25 0.25
N GLY A 206 11.03 8.43 0.43
CA GLY A 206 12.34 8.52 1.09
C GLY A 206 13.38 7.67 0.35
N GLU A 207 14.05 6.80 1.09
CA GLU A 207 15.04 5.86 0.57
C GLU A 207 14.46 4.45 0.34
N GLN A 208 13.15 4.32 0.25
CA GLN A 208 12.47 3.05 0.06
C GLN A 208 11.70 3.03 -1.25
N LEU A 209 11.78 1.90 -1.94
CA LEU A 209 11.00 1.56 -3.12
C LEU A 209 10.13 0.35 -2.79
N ARG A 210 8.82 0.48 -2.93
CA ARG A 210 7.85 -0.60 -2.68
C ARG A 210 7.13 -0.97 -3.95
N ALA A 211 7.08 -2.27 -4.22
CA ALA A 211 6.29 -2.83 -5.30
C ALA A 211 4.93 -3.26 -4.75
N VAL A 212 3.87 -2.70 -5.30
CA VAL A 212 2.49 -2.90 -4.82
C VAL A 212 1.61 -3.37 -5.96
N LEU A 213 0.78 -4.38 -5.71
CA LEU A 213 -0.29 -4.85 -6.58
C LEU A 213 -1.58 -4.99 -5.76
N ASP A 214 -2.68 -4.38 -6.21
CA ASP A 214 -3.98 -4.40 -5.53
C ASP A 214 -3.89 -4.07 -4.03
N ASN A 215 -3.11 -3.05 -3.67
CA ASN A 215 -2.82 -2.61 -2.30
C ASN A 215 -1.99 -3.59 -1.44
N VAL A 216 -1.47 -4.66 -2.05
CA VAL A 216 -0.58 -5.60 -1.39
C VAL A 216 0.86 -5.25 -1.69
N VAL A 217 1.68 -5.08 -0.67
CA VAL A 217 3.13 -4.92 -0.82
C VAL A 217 3.72 -6.29 -1.12
N LEU A 218 4.35 -6.42 -2.28
CA LEU A 218 4.97 -7.67 -2.73
C LEU A 218 6.46 -7.72 -2.37
N ALA A 219 7.14 -6.60 -2.56
CA ALA A 219 8.56 -6.46 -2.28
C ALA A 219 8.91 -5.03 -1.88
N GLU A 220 9.93 -4.89 -1.04
CA GLU A 220 10.53 -3.63 -0.65
C GLU A 220 12.02 -3.65 -0.97
N TYR A 221 12.54 -2.49 -1.38
CA TYR A 221 13.97 -2.28 -1.66
C TYR A 221 14.42 -0.97 -1.05
N CYS A 222 15.67 -0.92 -0.60
CA CYS A 222 16.33 0.35 -0.34
C CYS A 222 16.67 1.00 -1.69
N CYS A 223 16.49 2.31 -1.81
CA CYS A 223 16.80 3.03 -3.03
C CYS A 223 17.30 4.44 -2.73
N ARG A 224 17.98 5.03 -3.71
CA ARG A 224 18.27 6.46 -3.73
C ARG A 224 17.53 7.10 -4.90
N TYR A 225 16.70 8.08 -4.59
CA TYR A 225 15.93 8.82 -5.57
C TYR A 225 16.48 10.24 -5.75
N ASP A 226 16.76 10.62 -6.99
CA ASP A 226 17.13 11.97 -7.37
C ASP A 226 15.88 12.71 -7.90
N GLY A 227 15.38 13.65 -7.11
CA GLY A 227 14.19 14.44 -7.43
C GLY A 227 14.39 15.38 -8.62
N GLN A 228 15.62 15.82 -8.89
CA GLN A 228 15.90 16.72 -10.02
C GLN A 228 15.83 15.97 -11.36
N THR A 229 16.43 14.80 -11.43
CA THR A 229 16.40 13.97 -12.64
C THR A 229 15.21 13.02 -12.68
N ARG A 230 14.42 12.92 -11.60
CA ARG A 230 13.34 11.96 -11.42
C ARG A 230 13.78 10.52 -11.68
N LYS A 231 14.96 10.16 -11.19
CA LYS A 231 15.55 8.84 -11.39
C LYS A 231 15.89 8.18 -10.07
N VAL A 232 15.68 6.87 -10.03
CA VAL A 232 16.27 6.02 -9.02
C VAL A 232 17.71 5.74 -9.44
N THR A 233 18.66 6.08 -8.57
CA THR A 233 20.10 6.00 -8.85
C THR A 233 20.78 4.83 -8.18
N ASP A 234 20.08 4.19 -7.22
CA ASP A 234 20.54 3.00 -6.53
C ASP A 234 19.33 2.17 -6.09
N ILE A 235 19.41 0.84 -6.18
CA ILE A 235 18.43 -0.12 -5.66
C ILE A 235 19.17 -1.32 -5.10
N HIS A 236 18.94 -1.64 -3.83
CA HIS A 236 19.58 -2.76 -3.13
C HIS A 236 18.70 -3.27 -1.97
N ALA A 237 19.15 -4.31 -1.28
CA ALA A 237 18.55 -4.87 -0.06
C ALA A 237 17.05 -5.17 -0.19
N GLY A 238 16.70 -6.16 -1.03
CA GLY A 238 15.31 -6.57 -1.25
C GLY A 238 14.74 -7.37 -0.08
N THR A 239 13.51 -7.06 0.32
CA THR A 239 12.68 -7.85 1.24
C THR A 239 11.43 -8.30 0.49
N PHE A 240 11.06 -9.58 0.61
CA PHE A 240 9.91 -10.16 -0.09
C PHE A 240 8.86 -10.63 0.90
N TYR A 241 7.59 -10.44 0.55
CA TYR A 241 6.48 -10.81 1.41
C TYR A 241 5.70 -11.96 0.79
N ALA A 242 5.36 -12.96 1.62
CA ALA A 242 4.44 -14.01 1.21
C ALA A 242 3.03 -13.42 1.11
N THR A 243 2.46 -13.43 -0.10
CA THR A 243 1.15 -12.84 -0.38
C THR A 243 0.28 -13.81 -1.16
N ARG A 244 -1.00 -13.45 -1.40
CA ARG A 244 -1.90 -14.22 -2.28
C ARG A 244 -1.39 -14.34 -3.72
N PHE A 245 -0.44 -13.52 -4.10
CA PHE A 245 0.18 -13.52 -5.42
C PHE A 245 1.44 -14.36 -5.48
N SER A 246 1.90 -14.88 -4.34
CA SER A 246 3.10 -15.71 -4.30
C SER A 246 2.92 -16.96 -5.14
N SER A 247 3.95 -17.30 -5.90
CA SER A 247 3.94 -18.50 -6.72
C SER A 247 3.78 -19.74 -5.84
N PRO A 248 2.86 -20.67 -6.16
CA PRO A 248 2.75 -21.92 -5.43
C PRO A 248 3.95 -22.88 -5.67
N GLN A 249 4.81 -22.58 -6.64
CA GLN A 249 6.04 -23.32 -6.85
C GLN A 249 7.05 -22.96 -5.77
N GLU A 250 7.46 -23.94 -5.00
CA GLU A 250 8.61 -23.79 -4.11
C GLU A 250 9.82 -23.39 -4.96
N ALA A 251 10.50 -22.31 -4.56
CA ALA A 251 11.74 -21.94 -5.21
C ALA A 251 12.76 -23.08 -5.01
N LEU A 252 13.26 -23.64 -6.10
CA LEU A 252 14.31 -24.68 -6.06
C LEU A 252 15.56 -24.21 -5.30
N ILE A 253 15.74 -22.90 -5.19
CA ILE A 253 16.78 -22.27 -4.40
C ILE A 253 16.06 -21.19 -3.57
N PRO A 254 16.01 -21.30 -2.23
CA PRO A 254 15.46 -20.25 -1.40
C PRO A 254 16.30 -18.98 -1.61
N LEU A 255 15.67 -17.94 -2.18
CA LEU A 255 16.31 -16.64 -2.28
C LEU A 255 16.47 -16.07 -0.87
N ASN A 256 17.73 -15.96 -0.44
CA ASN A 256 18.02 -15.19 0.76
C ASN A 256 17.60 -13.73 0.49
N PRO A 257 16.79 -13.08 1.36
CA PRO A 257 16.41 -11.68 1.20
C PRO A 257 17.60 -10.73 1.01
N GLN A 258 18.78 -11.10 1.51
CA GLN A 258 20.02 -10.35 1.34
C GLN A 258 20.66 -10.50 -0.05
N GLU A 259 20.26 -11.51 -0.81
CA GLU A 259 20.76 -11.82 -2.15
C GLU A 259 19.76 -11.49 -3.25
N ALA A 260 18.81 -10.58 -2.97
CA ALA A 260 17.83 -10.15 -3.95
C ALA A 260 18.53 -9.65 -5.23
N LEU A 261 18.22 -10.34 -6.33
CA LEU A 261 18.80 -10.07 -7.64
C LEU A 261 18.44 -8.65 -8.12
N VAL A 262 19.34 -7.70 -7.87
CA VAL A 262 19.30 -6.38 -8.48
C VAL A 262 20.42 -6.33 -9.51
N LEU A 263 20.03 -6.32 -10.78
CA LEU A 263 20.97 -6.22 -11.89
C LEU A 263 21.02 -4.78 -12.40
N TYR A 264 22.14 -4.13 -12.21
CA TYR A 264 22.41 -2.85 -12.86
C TYR A 264 22.66 -3.08 -14.37
N ARG A 265 21.83 -2.45 -15.21
CA ARG A 265 22.03 -2.42 -16.65
C ARG A 265 22.44 -0.99 -17.06
N PRO A 266 23.73 -0.73 -17.27
CA PRO A 266 24.13 0.57 -17.80
C PRO A 266 23.40 0.81 -19.13
N ARG A 267 22.89 2.02 -19.33
CA ARG A 267 22.34 2.40 -20.65
C ARG A 267 23.44 2.21 -21.68
N ALA A 268 23.20 1.40 -22.69
CA ALA A 268 24.05 1.37 -23.85
C ALA A 268 24.25 2.81 -24.35
N PRO A 269 25.49 3.24 -24.60
CA PRO A 269 25.74 4.58 -25.15
C PRO A 269 24.88 4.72 -26.41
N ARG A 270 24.16 5.85 -26.55
CA ARG A 270 23.41 6.15 -27.76
C ARG A 270 24.36 5.95 -28.93
N ARG A 271 24.07 5.01 -29.80
CA ARG A 271 24.84 4.75 -31.02
C ARG A 271 24.96 6.04 -31.81
N ARG A 272 26.09 6.73 -31.69
CA ARG A 272 26.68 7.44 -32.84
C ARG A 272 27.22 6.33 -33.71
N ALA A 273 26.83 6.39 -34.99
CA ALA A 273 27.07 5.46 -36.05
C ALA A 273 28.30 4.52 -35.92
N LEU A 274 28.04 3.23 -36.15
CA LEU A 274 28.94 2.24 -36.70
C LEU A 274 30.29 1.98 -36.01
N GLN A 275 30.25 1.06 -35.04
CA GLN A 275 31.27 0.00 -34.94
C GLN A 275 30.65 -1.22 -34.27
N ARG A 276 30.63 -2.37 -34.93
CA ARG A 276 30.21 -3.65 -34.39
C ARG A 276 31.13 -4.02 -33.24
N MET A 277 30.64 -3.91 -31.99
CA MET A 277 31.30 -4.52 -30.85
C MET A 277 30.93 -5.98 -30.76
N PRO A 278 31.86 -6.86 -30.31
CA PRO A 278 31.57 -8.28 -30.10
C PRO A 278 30.45 -8.47 -29.07
N ARG A 279 29.60 -9.46 -29.31
CA ARG A 279 28.56 -9.85 -28.36
C ARG A 279 29.21 -10.26 -27.04
N GLN A 280 29.09 -9.43 -26.01
CA GLN A 280 29.41 -9.87 -24.65
C GLN A 280 28.39 -10.90 -24.23
N GLN A 281 28.85 -12.08 -23.90
CA GLN A 281 28.07 -13.13 -23.25
C GLN A 281 27.58 -12.63 -21.89
N LEU A 282 26.29 -12.71 -21.64
CA LEU A 282 25.69 -12.49 -20.33
C LEU A 282 26.24 -13.55 -19.36
N VAL A 283 27.09 -13.13 -18.44
CA VAL A 283 27.46 -13.95 -17.28
C VAL A 283 26.27 -13.86 -16.33
N LEU A 284 25.55 -14.96 -16.17
CA LEU A 284 24.32 -15.05 -15.41
C LEU A 284 24.55 -15.16 -13.89
N PHE A 285 25.77 -15.48 -13.43
CA PHE A 285 26.12 -15.64 -12.02
C PHE A 285 27.59 -15.31 -11.78
N GLU A 286 27.87 -14.27 -10.99
CA GLU A 286 29.09 -14.22 -10.18
C GLU A 286 28.70 -14.56 -8.74
N LEU A 287 29.08 -15.75 -8.28
CA LEU A 287 29.11 -16.08 -6.87
C LEU A 287 30.32 -15.41 -6.27
N VAL A 288 30.12 -14.36 -5.48
CA VAL A 288 31.18 -13.81 -4.62
C VAL A 288 31.34 -14.75 -3.44
N SER A 289 32.34 -15.62 -3.48
CA SER A 289 32.79 -16.36 -2.31
C SER A 289 33.50 -15.37 -1.38
N THR A 290 32.87 -15.02 -0.28
CA THR A 290 33.59 -14.40 0.86
C THR A 290 34.37 -15.49 1.57
N GLY A 291 35.71 -15.37 1.52
CA GLY A 291 36.60 -16.09 2.38
C GLY A 291 36.58 -15.57 3.83
#